data_a2cec551f82dd8641cda7c19accfcaa3
#
_entry.id   a2cec551f82dd8641cda7c19accfcaa3
#
_cell.length_a   1.000
_cell.length_b   1.000
_cell.length_c   1.000
_cell.angle_alpha   90.00
_cell.angle_beta   90.00
_cell.angle_gamma   90.00
#
_symmetry.space_group_name_H-M   'P 1'
#
loop_
_entity.id
_entity.type
_entity.pdbx_description
1 polymer ?
#
loop_
_entity_poly.entity_id
_entity_poly.type
_entity_poly.pdbx_seq_one_letter_code
_entity_poly.pdbx_strand_id
1 'polypeptide(L)'
;MTPAPIRLTRRAAIAAGAASAFATVARADDLPWRLPELRSAKVNGHAMAYFEMGSGPPLVLVHGMSGSPAFEWGRVMTPLSRKFRVIAPYQIGFGPSDQPDLAYEAATFVDYLGGFLSARDASGATLVGESFGGWVVARYVLRQGGKSAWGQTLPSISHLAIVDGAVQVHPLPPKPPEASINSPEVGKLAGAFFATQPRVDNSKVTQGASQHIFARQLTDAELKSIKTPTVVIWGAGDQLLPISDGRHIASQIPGARTVIVENCGHIPSIEQPRAFLGAIGGLVGLSLENLS
;
A
#
# COMPACT_ATOMS: atom_id res chain seq x y z
N MET A 1 -25.26 21.37 51.20
CA MET A 1 -23.97 20.93 50.67
C MET A 1 -24.24 20.25 49.31
N THR A 2 -24.02 21.00 48.24
CA THR A 2 -24.18 20.55 46.86
C THR A 2 -22.84 19.95 46.41
N PRO A 3 -22.79 18.76 45.80
CA PRO A 3 -21.55 18.19 45.35
C PRO A 3 -21.03 18.91 44.08
N ALA A 4 -19.72 19.15 44.05
CA ALA A 4 -19.04 19.79 42.96
C ALA A 4 -19.01 18.90 41.69
N PRO A 5 -19.01 19.47 40.46
CA PRO A 5 -19.01 18.72 39.23
C PRO A 5 -17.62 18.09 39.01
N ILE A 6 -17.63 16.81 38.66
CA ILE A 6 -16.43 16.05 38.26
C ILE A 6 -15.92 16.58 36.92
N ARG A 7 -14.75 17.21 36.92
CA ARG A 7 -14.05 17.60 35.68
C ARG A 7 -13.42 16.34 35.07
N LEU A 8 -13.99 15.87 33.96
CA LEU A 8 -13.36 14.88 33.11
C LEU A 8 -12.06 15.48 32.52
N THR A 9 -10.94 14.82 32.75
CA THR A 9 -9.65 15.24 32.23
C THR A 9 -9.58 15.04 30.71
N ARG A 10 -8.88 15.90 29.98
CA ARG A 10 -8.70 15.84 28.51
C ARG A 10 -8.23 14.48 28.00
N ARG A 11 -7.58 13.66 28.83
CA ARG A 11 -7.14 12.30 28.45
C ARG A 11 -8.28 11.31 28.27
N ALA A 12 -9.38 11.45 28.99
CA ALA A 12 -10.56 10.57 28.81
C ALA A 12 -11.34 10.92 27.53
N ALA A 13 -11.33 12.18 27.10
CA ALA A 13 -11.98 12.60 25.88
C ALA A 13 -11.24 12.13 24.60
N ILE A 14 -9.90 12.01 24.66
CA ILE A 14 -9.09 11.51 23.53
C ILE A 14 -9.28 10.00 23.34
N ALA A 15 -9.38 9.23 24.43
CA ALA A 15 -9.65 7.78 24.36
C ALA A 15 -11.08 7.48 23.83
N ALA A 16 -12.07 8.28 24.22
CA ALA A 16 -13.44 8.12 23.73
C ALA A 16 -13.58 8.58 22.25
N GLY A 17 -12.82 9.60 21.83
CA GLY A 17 -12.81 10.07 20.43
C GLY A 17 -12.20 9.06 19.45
N ALA A 18 -11.11 8.37 19.84
CA ALA A 18 -10.50 7.33 19.04
C ALA A 18 -11.41 6.11 18.84
N ALA A 19 -12.08 5.67 19.89
CA ALA A 19 -13.01 4.53 19.80
C ALA A 19 -14.23 4.82 18.92
N SER A 20 -14.70 6.09 18.85
CA SER A 20 -15.86 6.47 18.03
C SER A 20 -15.50 6.70 16.55
N ALA A 21 -14.23 7.04 16.22
CA ALA A 21 -13.78 7.17 14.84
C ALA A 21 -13.66 5.81 14.11
N PHE A 22 -13.46 4.72 14.85
CA PHE A 22 -13.45 3.36 14.29
C PHE A 22 -14.86 2.79 13.99
N ALA A 23 -15.92 3.40 14.53
CA ALA A 23 -17.29 2.88 14.42
C ALA A 23 -18.03 3.27 13.13
N THR A 24 -17.41 4.05 12.24
CA THR A 24 -18.04 4.56 10.99
C THR A 24 -17.28 4.22 9.72
N VAL A 25 -16.53 3.12 9.70
CA VAL A 25 -16.12 2.53 8.42
C VAL A 25 -17.39 2.10 7.68
N ALA A 26 -17.53 2.51 6.41
CA ALA A 26 -18.68 2.22 5.55
C ALA A 26 -19.31 0.86 5.84
N ARG A 27 -20.62 0.78 5.79
CA ARG A 27 -21.31 -0.51 5.86
C ARG A 27 -20.68 -1.42 4.81
N ALA A 28 -20.06 -2.49 5.27
CA ALA A 28 -19.36 -3.46 4.43
C ALA A 28 -20.27 -4.07 3.35
N ASP A 29 -21.58 -3.83 3.44
CA ASP A 29 -22.62 -4.41 2.59
C ASP A 29 -22.71 -3.76 1.21
N ASP A 30 -22.14 -2.55 1.02
CA ASP A 30 -22.22 -1.80 -0.25
C ASP A 30 -21.02 -2.04 -1.19
N LEU A 31 -20.00 -2.76 -0.72
CA LEU A 31 -18.81 -3.06 -1.53
C LEU A 31 -18.93 -4.43 -2.21
N PRO A 32 -18.43 -4.57 -3.44
CA PRO A 32 -18.40 -5.87 -4.12
C PRO A 32 -17.39 -6.85 -3.50
N TRP A 33 -16.79 -6.51 -2.37
CA TRP A 33 -15.88 -7.35 -1.58
C TRP A 33 -16.11 -7.18 -0.09
N ARG A 34 -15.73 -8.19 0.69
CA ARG A 34 -15.78 -8.14 2.15
C ARG A 34 -14.40 -7.80 2.71
N LEU A 35 -14.39 -6.85 3.63
CA LEU A 35 -13.20 -6.49 4.39
C LEU A 35 -13.23 -7.17 5.77
N PRO A 36 -12.09 -7.61 6.31
CA PRO A 36 -11.99 -8.01 7.70
C PRO A 36 -12.14 -6.79 8.63
N GLU A 37 -12.19 -7.06 9.93
CA GLU A 37 -12.17 -6.00 10.94
C GLU A 37 -10.91 -5.14 10.81
N LEU A 38 -11.09 -3.83 10.93
CA LEU A 38 -9.99 -2.87 10.98
C LEU A 38 -9.29 -2.99 12.34
N ARG A 39 -7.98 -3.20 12.31
CA ARG A 39 -7.12 -3.35 13.49
C ARG A 39 -6.12 -2.21 13.57
N SER A 40 -5.43 -2.12 14.69
CA SER A 40 -4.36 -1.13 14.90
C SER A 40 -3.13 -1.77 15.54
N ALA A 41 -1.95 -1.32 15.13
CA ALA A 41 -0.67 -1.69 15.73
C ALA A 41 0.11 -0.43 16.10
N LYS A 42 0.82 -0.47 17.23
CA LYS A 42 1.71 0.62 17.63
C LYS A 42 3.06 0.48 16.93
N VAL A 43 3.43 1.47 16.13
CA VAL A 43 4.68 1.50 15.36
C VAL A 43 5.40 2.82 15.63
N ASN A 44 6.60 2.77 16.14
CA ASN A 44 7.42 3.96 16.42
C ASN A 44 6.68 5.05 17.24
N GLY A 45 5.82 4.61 18.18
CA GLY A 45 5.03 5.50 19.03
C GLY A 45 3.66 5.89 18.49
N HIS A 46 3.36 5.63 17.22
CA HIS A 46 2.11 5.99 16.54
C HIS A 46 1.26 4.77 16.21
N ALA A 47 -0.05 4.96 16.08
CA ALA A 47 -0.99 3.92 15.67
C ALA A 47 -0.98 3.81 14.13
N MET A 48 -0.79 2.60 13.61
CA MET A 48 -1.02 2.26 12.21
C MET A 48 -2.21 1.32 12.12
N ALA A 49 -3.25 1.74 11.39
CA ALA A 49 -4.41 0.92 11.13
C ALA A 49 -4.13 -0.07 10.00
N TYR A 50 -4.75 -1.25 10.04
CA TYR A 50 -4.54 -2.28 9.02
C TYR A 50 -5.69 -3.29 8.97
N PHE A 51 -5.82 -3.93 7.83
CA PHE A 51 -6.62 -5.15 7.66
C PHE A 51 -5.72 -6.37 7.69
N GLU A 52 -6.23 -7.49 8.26
CA GLU A 52 -5.51 -8.76 8.28
C GLU A 52 -6.50 -9.91 8.13
N MET A 53 -6.21 -10.85 7.24
CA MET A 53 -7.00 -12.06 7.07
C MET A 53 -6.16 -13.23 6.55
N GLY A 54 -6.66 -14.44 6.81
CA GLY A 54 -5.97 -15.67 6.44
C GLY A 54 -4.85 -16.05 7.40
N SER A 55 -4.15 -17.12 7.03
CA SER A 55 -3.02 -17.68 7.76
C SER A 55 -1.95 -18.16 6.76
N GLY A 56 -0.76 -18.48 7.24
CA GLY A 56 0.35 -18.92 6.39
C GLY A 56 1.45 -17.87 6.25
N PRO A 57 2.28 -17.93 5.20
CA PRO A 57 3.36 -16.98 4.99
C PRO A 57 2.81 -15.55 4.88
N PRO A 58 3.46 -14.54 5.49
CA PRO A 58 2.98 -13.17 5.42
C PRO A 58 3.09 -12.60 4.00
N LEU A 59 2.02 -11.92 3.57
CA LEU A 59 1.94 -11.15 2.34
C LEU A 59 1.42 -9.76 2.70
N VAL A 60 2.23 -8.72 2.48
CA VAL A 60 1.93 -7.35 2.89
C VAL A 60 1.66 -6.49 1.66
N LEU A 61 0.50 -5.83 1.65
CA LEU A 61 -0.03 -5.05 0.54
C LEU A 61 0.05 -3.55 0.88
N VAL A 62 0.94 -2.83 0.22
CA VAL A 62 1.23 -1.40 0.46
C VAL A 62 0.55 -0.55 -0.60
N HIS A 63 -0.45 0.23 -0.18
CA HIS A 63 -1.30 1.04 -1.07
C HIS A 63 -0.58 2.23 -1.70
N GLY A 64 -1.13 2.73 -2.80
CA GLY A 64 -0.70 3.94 -3.47
C GLY A 64 -1.24 5.24 -2.85
N MET A 65 -1.31 6.30 -3.65
CA MET A 65 -1.76 7.63 -3.21
C MET A 65 -3.27 7.74 -3.01
N SER A 66 -4.06 6.70 -3.34
CA SER A 66 -5.47 6.62 -2.95
C SER A 66 -5.64 6.70 -1.43
N GLY A 67 -4.61 6.29 -0.69
CA GLY A 67 -4.57 6.27 0.78
C GLY A 67 -5.48 5.21 1.38
N SER A 68 -5.97 4.24 0.61
CA SER A 68 -6.93 3.24 1.11
C SER A 68 -6.60 1.81 0.67
N PRO A 69 -6.04 0.98 1.57
CA PRO A 69 -5.87 -0.44 1.30
C PRO A 69 -7.21 -1.17 1.10
N ALA A 70 -8.30 -0.65 1.69
CA ALA A 70 -9.66 -1.17 1.50
C ALA A 70 -10.12 -1.04 0.05
N PHE A 71 -9.78 0.07 -0.61
CA PHE A 71 -10.09 0.30 -2.01
C PHE A 71 -9.19 -0.54 -2.92
N GLU A 72 -7.89 -0.37 -2.80
CA GLU A 72 -6.95 -0.99 -3.75
C GLU A 72 -6.91 -2.52 -3.65
N TRP A 73 -7.02 -3.08 -2.45
CA TRP A 73 -6.77 -4.51 -2.22
C TRP A 73 -8.03 -5.33 -1.93
N GLY A 74 -9.18 -4.67 -1.75
CA GLY A 74 -10.42 -5.34 -1.32
C GLY A 74 -10.81 -6.55 -2.18
N ARG A 75 -10.68 -6.46 -3.51
CA ARG A 75 -11.01 -7.55 -4.44
C ARG A 75 -10.06 -8.75 -4.35
N VAL A 76 -8.83 -8.55 -3.90
CA VAL A 76 -7.78 -9.58 -3.93
C VAL A 76 -7.42 -10.15 -2.56
N MET A 77 -7.80 -9.48 -1.46
CA MET A 77 -7.48 -9.95 -0.11
C MET A 77 -8.09 -11.33 0.18
N THR A 78 -9.37 -11.55 -0.12
CA THR A 78 -10.05 -12.83 0.15
C THR A 78 -9.41 -14.00 -0.61
N PRO A 79 -9.18 -13.95 -1.93
CA PRO A 79 -8.51 -15.04 -2.62
C PRO A 79 -7.06 -15.26 -2.10
N LEU A 80 -6.29 -14.20 -1.87
CA LEU A 80 -4.94 -14.33 -1.32
C LEU A 80 -4.94 -14.95 0.07
N SER A 81 -5.94 -14.66 0.91
CA SER A 81 -6.01 -15.18 2.29
C SER A 81 -6.20 -16.70 2.39
N ARG A 82 -6.50 -17.37 1.28
CA ARG A 82 -6.55 -18.84 1.25
C ARG A 82 -5.19 -19.48 1.42
N LYS A 83 -4.10 -18.77 1.10
CA LYS A 83 -2.72 -19.28 1.14
C LYS A 83 -1.78 -18.43 1.98
N PHE A 84 -2.13 -17.18 2.25
CA PHE A 84 -1.30 -16.21 2.94
C PHE A 84 -1.98 -15.62 4.15
N ARG A 85 -1.19 -15.19 5.10
CA ARG A 85 -1.59 -14.18 6.06
C ARG A 85 -1.45 -12.81 5.37
N VAL A 86 -2.55 -12.33 4.83
CA VAL A 86 -2.61 -11.07 4.08
C VAL A 86 -2.75 -9.92 5.06
N ILE A 87 -1.86 -8.94 4.98
CA ILE A 87 -1.82 -7.77 5.85
C ILE A 87 -1.78 -6.52 4.97
N ALA A 88 -2.73 -5.61 5.15
CA ALA A 88 -2.85 -4.41 4.33
C ALA A 88 -2.93 -3.16 5.23
N PRO A 89 -1.76 -2.52 5.55
CA PRO A 89 -1.73 -1.33 6.38
C PRO A 89 -2.23 -0.09 5.63
N TYR A 90 -2.88 0.82 6.36
CA TYR A 90 -2.84 2.23 6.03
C TYR A 90 -1.45 2.75 6.37
N GLN A 91 -0.73 3.28 5.40
CA GLN A 91 0.59 3.85 5.65
C GLN A 91 0.48 5.04 6.61
N ILE A 92 1.56 5.32 7.35
CA ILE A 92 1.59 6.47 8.27
C ILE A 92 1.20 7.76 7.54
N GLY A 93 0.36 8.57 8.15
CA GLY A 93 -0.16 9.79 7.55
C GLY A 93 -1.43 9.61 6.73
N PHE A 94 -1.84 8.37 6.39
CA PHE A 94 -3.03 8.09 5.58
C PHE A 94 -4.17 7.48 6.40
N GLY A 95 -5.39 7.87 6.03
CA GLY A 95 -6.62 7.28 6.54
C GLY A 95 -6.67 7.26 8.07
N PRO A 96 -7.10 6.14 8.67
CA PRO A 96 -7.20 5.99 10.13
C PRO A 96 -5.87 5.73 10.85
N SER A 97 -4.73 5.66 10.13
CA SER A 97 -3.41 5.71 10.77
C SER A 97 -3.13 7.11 11.31
N ASP A 98 -2.29 7.21 12.35
CA ASP A 98 -1.87 8.50 12.89
C ASP A 98 -1.21 9.37 11.81
N GLN A 99 -1.40 10.69 11.95
CA GLN A 99 -0.84 11.71 11.08
C GLN A 99 0.13 12.60 11.87
N PRO A 100 1.28 12.06 12.31
CA PRO A 100 2.24 12.83 13.09
C PRO A 100 2.83 14.00 12.31
N ASP A 101 3.34 14.99 13.04
CA ASP A 101 4.07 16.10 12.44
C ASP A 101 5.50 15.70 12.07
N LEU A 102 5.63 14.99 10.95
CA LEU A 102 6.87 14.46 10.42
C LEU A 102 7.11 14.94 8.99
N ALA A 103 8.36 14.89 8.55
CA ALA A 103 8.68 14.94 7.13
C ALA A 103 8.24 13.61 6.49
N TYR A 104 7.28 13.69 5.56
CA TYR A 104 6.79 12.53 4.82
C TYR A 104 7.71 12.23 3.63
N GLU A 105 8.94 11.84 3.96
CA GLU A 105 9.98 11.48 2.99
C GLU A 105 10.20 9.97 2.91
N ALA A 106 11.05 9.53 1.98
CA ALA A 106 11.33 8.12 1.75
C ALA A 106 11.73 7.35 3.02
N ALA A 107 12.59 7.95 3.84
CA ALA A 107 13.05 7.33 5.09
C ALA A 107 11.89 7.09 6.05
N THR A 108 10.98 8.07 6.19
CA THR A 108 9.79 7.96 7.03
C THR A 108 8.94 6.75 6.65
N PHE A 109 8.56 6.64 5.37
CA PHE A 109 7.71 5.53 4.93
C PHE A 109 8.39 4.17 5.07
N VAL A 110 9.68 4.07 4.70
CA VAL A 110 10.47 2.84 4.82
C VAL A 110 10.61 2.41 6.30
N ASP A 111 10.90 3.35 7.17
CA ASP A 111 11.10 3.06 8.59
C ASP A 111 9.79 2.69 9.30
N TYR A 112 8.66 3.35 8.95
CA TYR A 112 7.35 2.95 9.48
C TYR A 112 6.89 1.60 8.92
N LEU A 113 7.14 1.31 7.64
CA LEU A 113 6.87 -0.01 7.08
C LEU A 113 7.69 -1.07 7.80
N GLY A 114 8.98 -0.84 8.05
CA GLY A 114 9.84 -1.77 8.79
C GLY A 114 9.38 -2.00 10.22
N GLY A 115 9.04 -0.93 10.93
CA GLY A 115 8.46 -1.02 12.28
C GLY A 115 7.13 -1.78 12.29
N PHE A 116 6.29 -1.56 11.26
CA PHE A 116 5.04 -2.29 11.09
C PHE A 116 5.26 -3.78 10.82
N LEU A 117 6.18 -4.14 9.93
CA LEU A 117 6.55 -5.53 9.66
C LEU A 117 7.03 -6.23 10.95
N SER A 118 7.85 -5.55 11.76
CA SER A 118 8.29 -6.05 13.05
C SER A 118 7.12 -6.23 14.03
N ALA A 119 6.25 -5.22 14.16
CA ALA A 119 5.09 -5.26 15.05
C ALA A 119 4.05 -6.33 14.67
N ARG A 120 4.09 -6.82 13.44
CA ARG A 120 3.20 -7.86 12.91
C ARG A 120 3.89 -9.21 12.71
N ASP A 121 5.13 -9.40 13.19
CA ASP A 121 5.90 -10.62 12.96
C ASP A 121 5.86 -11.05 11.48
N ALA A 122 6.11 -10.08 10.59
CA ALA A 122 6.03 -10.26 9.14
C ALA A 122 7.42 -10.30 8.48
N SER A 123 8.44 -10.76 9.18
CA SER A 123 9.75 -11.05 8.58
C SER A 123 9.61 -12.16 7.54
N GLY A 124 10.32 -12.05 6.42
CA GLY A 124 10.20 -12.97 5.29
C GLY A 124 8.94 -12.79 4.44
N ALA A 125 8.21 -11.69 4.61
CA ALA A 125 7.01 -11.41 3.83
C ALA A 125 7.26 -11.34 2.33
N THR A 126 6.24 -11.69 1.55
CA THR A 126 6.08 -11.18 0.19
C THR A 126 5.55 -9.75 0.30
N LEU A 127 6.29 -8.78 -0.24
CA LEU A 127 5.94 -7.37 -0.17
C LEU A 127 5.43 -6.88 -1.51
N VAL A 128 4.21 -6.37 -1.54
CA VAL A 128 3.53 -5.90 -2.75
C VAL A 128 3.23 -4.43 -2.59
N GLY A 129 3.61 -3.61 -3.55
CA GLY A 129 3.31 -2.17 -3.51
C GLY A 129 2.79 -1.66 -4.84
N GLU A 130 1.73 -0.86 -4.79
CA GLU A 130 1.11 -0.24 -5.97
C GLU A 130 1.41 1.24 -6.01
N SER A 131 1.73 1.76 -7.21
CA SER A 131 1.92 3.18 -7.44
C SER A 131 2.94 3.79 -6.47
N PHE A 132 2.55 4.72 -5.62
CA PHE A 132 3.36 5.22 -4.50
C PHE A 132 3.85 4.09 -3.58
N GLY A 133 2.99 3.12 -3.26
CA GLY A 133 3.39 1.94 -2.51
C GLY A 133 4.51 1.16 -3.19
N GLY A 134 4.51 1.09 -4.53
CA GLY A 134 5.60 0.50 -5.33
C GLY A 134 6.94 1.20 -5.09
N TRP A 135 6.93 2.52 -5.02
CA TRP A 135 8.12 3.30 -4.68
C TRP A 135 8.60 3.03 -3.24
N VAL A 136 7.68 2.92 -2.28
CA VAL A 136 8.02 2.61 -0.88
C VAL A 136 8.64 1.23 -0.75
N VAL A 137 8.04 0.18 -1.35
CA VAL A 137 8.55 -1.19 -1.23
C VAL A 137 9.87 -1.40 -1.96
N ALA A 138 10.08 -0.74 -3.12
CA ALA A 138 11.36 -0.77 -3.83
C ALA A 138 12.49 -0.12 -3.00
N ARG A 139 12.20 0.97 -2.31
CA ARG A 139 13.16 1.59 -1.37
C ARG A 139 13.39 0.77 -0.13
N TYR A 140 12.34 0.11 0.36
CA TYR A 140 12.44 -0.76 1.52
C TYR A 140 13.44 -1.90 1.27
N VAL A 141 13.35 -2.57 0.14
CA VAL A 141 14.22 -3.71 -0.17
C VAL A 141 15.69 -3.34 -0.26
N LEU A 142 16.01 -2.10 -0.60
CA LEU A 142 17.37 -1.57 -0.59
C LEU A 142 17.93 -1.33 0.83
N ARG A 143 17.04 -1.23 1.83
CA ARG A 143 17.40 -0.94 3.22
C ARG A 143 17.14 -2.11 4.17
N GLN A 144 16.52 -3.20 3.71
CA GLN A 144 16.26 -4.37 4.57
C GLN A 144 17.56 -4.89 5.21
N GLY A 145 17.49 -5.34 6.45
CA GLY A 145 18.65 -5.72 7.26
C GLY A 145 19.44 -4.56 7.86
N GLY A 146 19.26 -3.34 7.36
CA GLY A 146 19.81 -2.12 7.92
C GLY A 146 19.04 -1.61 9.14
N LYS A 147 19.42 -0.44 9.64
CA LYS A 147 18.77 0.20 10.80
C LYS A 147 17.80 1.30 10.37
N SER A 148 16.64 1.36 11.03
CA SER A 148 15.73 2.50 10.98
C SER A 148 16.28 3.68 11.79
N ALA A 149 15.67 4.85 11.65
CA ALA A 149 15.99 6.02 12.49
C ALA A 149 15.77 5.76 13.99
N TRP A 150 14.92 4.78 14.34
CA TRP A 150 14.67 4.34 15.74
C TRP A 150 15.61 3.19 16.18
N GLY A 151 16.65 2.86 15.41
CA GLY A 151 17.64 1.83 15.74
C GLY A 151 17.15 0.38 15.57
N GLN A 152 15.92 0.17 15.12
CA GLN A 152 15.36 -1.15 14.83
C GLN A 152 15.98 -1.74 13.57
N THR A 153 16.25 -3.03 13.55
CA THR A 153 16.63 -3.72 12.31
C THR A 153 15.40 -3.88 11.42
N LEU A 154 15.49 -3.43 10.19
CA LEU A 154 14.44 -3.58 9.19
C LEU A 154 14.32 -5.06 8.78
N PRO A 155 13.15 -5.72 8.97
CA PRO A 155 12.97 -7.13 8.61
C PRO A 155 13.32 -7.42 7.15
N SER A 156 13.87 -8.62 6.90
CA SER A 156 14.05 -9.12 5.53
C SER A 156 12.70 -9.48 4.91
N ILE A 157 12.63 -9.44 3.59
CA ILE A 157 11.49 -9.92 2.81
C ILE A 157 11.93 -11.01 1.84
N SER A 158 11.01 -11.90 1.45
CA SER A 158 11.30 -13.04 0.56
C SER A 158 11.09 -12.73 -0.91
N HIS A 159 10.06 -11.93 -1.22
CA HIS A 159 9.66 -11.61 -2.61
C HIS A 159 9.17 -10.16 -2.69
N LEU A 160 9.35 -9.55 -3.85
CA LEU A 160 8.93 -8.18 -4.16
C LEU A 160 7.99 -8.16 -5.36
N ALA A 161 6.85 -7.50 -5.25
CA ALA A 161 6.00 -7.14 -6.37
C ALA A 161 5.86 -5.63 -6.46
N ILE A 162 6.25 -5.07 -7.60
CA ILE A 162 6.07 -3.66 -7.95
C ILE A 162 4.90 -3.59 -8.94
N VAL A 163 3.80 -2.92 -8.55
CA VAL A 163 2.57 -2.85 -9.33
C VAL A 163 2.36 -1.40 -9.75
N ASP A 164 2.42 -1.12 -11.06
CA ASP A 164 2.31 0.24 -11.62
C ASP A 164 3.08 1.27 -10.77
N GLY A 165 4.31 0.90 -10.37
CA GLY A 165 5.04 1.55 -9.29
C GLY A 165 5.75 2.83 -9.71
N ALA A 166 5.57 3.92 -8.96
CA ALA A 166 6.23 5.21 -9.17
C ALA A 166 7.74 5.19 -8.81
N VAL A 167 8.45 4.13 -9.16
CA VAL A 167 9.85 3.86 -8.78
C VAL A 167 10.83 4.72 -9.58
N GLN A 168 10.60 4.79 -10.88
CA GLN A 168 11.20 5.75 -11.81
C GLN A 168 10.07 6.33 -12.64
N VAL A 169 9.88 7.62 -12.59
CA VAL A 169 8.81 8.31 -13.31
C VAL A 169 9.46 9.23 -14.34
N HIS A 170 9.27 8.94 -15.60
CA HIS A 170 9.64 9.85 -16.67
C HIS A 170 8.56 10.93 -16.83
N PRO A 171 8.91 12.13 -17.24
CA PRO A 171 7.92 13.15 -17.53
C PRO A 171 6.89 12.62 -18.52
N LEU A 172 5.63 12.52 -18.08
CA LEU A 172 4.55 12.17 -18.99
C LEU A 172 4.31 13.28 -20.00
N PRO A 173 3.96 12.96 -21.23
CA PRO A 173 3.44 13.96 -22.15
C PRO A 173 2.20 14.61 -21.52
N PRO A 174 1.92 15.90 -21.84
CA PRO A 174 0.71 16.56 -21.35
C PRO A 174 -0.52 15.70 -21.64
N LYS A 175 -1.25 15.35 -20.59
CA LYS A 175 -2.47 14.56 -20.75
C LYS A 175 -3.60 15.45 -21.28
N PRO A 176 -4.43 14.94 -22.19
CA PRO A 176 -5.70 15.60 -22.47
C PRO A 176 -6.52 15.69 -21.17
N PRO A 177 -7.26 16.80 -20.96
CA PRO A 177 -8.02 17.04 -19.74
C PRO A 177 -8.99 15.91 -19.35
N GLU A 178 -9.52 15.21 -20.34
CA GLU A 178 -10.46 14.10 -20.22
C GLU A 178 -9.79 12.73 -20.03
N ALA A 179 -8.47 12.63 -20.02
CA ALA A 179 -7.79 11.36 -19.84
C ALA A 179 -7.99 10.83 -18.42
N SER A 180 -8.80 9.79 -18.31
CA SER A 180 -8.99 9.08 -17.04
C SER A 180 -7.73 8.31 -16.67
N ILE A 181 -7.34 8.37 -15.38
CA ILE A 181 -6.22 7.59 -14.83
C ILE A 181 -6.54 6.09 -14.86
N ASN A 182 -7.82 5.76 -14.75
CA ASN A 182 -8.35 4.40 -14.67
C ASN A 182 -9.47 4.22 -15.68
N SER A 183 -9.92 2.99 -15.86
CA SER A 183 -11.13 2.73 -16.63
C SER A 183 -12.34 3.48 -16.04
N PRO A 184 -13.36 3.79 -16.85
CA PRO A 184 -14.59 4.42 -16.35
C PRO A 184 -15.25 3.62 -15.20
N GLU A 185 -15.12 2.30 -15.22
CA GLU A 185 -15.63 1.42 -14.17
C GLU A 185 -14.91 1.67 -12.84
N VAL A 186 -13.58 1.76 -12.85
CA VAL A 186 -12.80 2.09 -11.65
C VAL A 186 -13.12 3.48 -11.13
N GLY A 187 -13.28 4.46 -12.02
CA GLY A 187 -13.68 5.81 -11.62
C GLY A 187 -15.04 5.82 -10.91
N LYS A 188 -16.02 5.09 -11.44
CA LYS A 188 -17.36 4.92 -10.82
C LYS A 188 -17.25 4.22 -9.46
N LEU A 189 -16.48 3.14 -9.38
CA LEU A 189 -16.27 2.39 -8.14
C LEU A 189 -15.56 3.24 -7.09
N ALA A 190 -14.53 3.99 -7.47
CA ALA A 190 -13.83 4.91 -6.57
C ALA A 190 -14.77 5.99 -6.05
N GLY A 191 -15.57 6.61 -6.92
CA GLY A 191 -16.57 7.59 -6.53
C GLY A 191 -17.56 7.04 -5.51
N ALA A 192 -18.10 5.85 -5.75
CA ALA A 192 -19.02 5.19 -4.83
C ALA A 192 -18.35 4.83 -3.50
N PHE A 193 -17.13 4.28 -3.53
CA PHE A 193 -16.38 3.91 -2.34
C PHE A 193 -16.05 5.13 -1.47
N PHE A 194 -15.39 6.14 -2.03
CA PHE A 194 -14.93 7.29 -1.25
C PHE A 194 -16.07 8.20 -0.77
N ALA A 195 -17.23 8.18 -1.43
CA ALA A 195 -18.41 8.87 -0.95
C ALA A 195 -18.93 8.33 0.40
N THR A 196 -18.63 7.07 0.71
CA THR A 196 -19.05 6.39 1.95
C THR A 196 -18.00 6.44 3.05
N GLN A 197 -16.76 6.87 2.73
CA GLN A 197 -15.67 6.92 3.70
C GLN A 197 -15.69 8.22 4.52
N PRO A 198 -15.26 8.19 5.78
CA PRO A 198 -14.95 9.40 6.52
C PRO A 198 -13.95 10.25 5.75
N ARG A 199 -14.20 11.55 5.67
CA ARG A 199 -13.23 12.48 5.07
C ARG A 199 -12.03 12.60 6.00
N VAL A 200 -10.87 12.19 5.51
CA VAL A 200 -9.58 12.36 6.18
C VAL A 200 -8.76 13.34 5.35
N ASP A 201 -8.20 14.36 6.00
CA ASP A 201 -7.29 15.29 5.32
C ASP A 201 -5.91 14.63 5.20
N ASN A 202 -5.61 14.14 4.02
CA ASN A 202 -4.31 13.55 3.68
C ASN A 202 -3.38 14.57 2.98
N SER A 203 -3.72 15.85 2.93
CA SER A 203 -3.01 16.85 2.13
C SER A 203 -1.52 16.94 2.50
N LYS A 204 -1.19 16.95 3.78
CA LYS A 204 0.19 17.02 4.26
C LYS A 204 1.04 15.83 3.79
N VAL A 205 0.55 14.61 4.00
CA VAL A 205 1.27 13.40 3.60
C VAL A 205 1.36 13.30 2.08
N THR A 206 0.29 13.63 1.36
CA THR A 206 0.24 13.60 -0.09
C THR A 206 1.23 14.58 -0.71
N GLN A 207 1.28 15.80 -0.18
CA GLN A 207 2.24 16.81 -0.64
C GLN A 207 3.68 16.37 -0.38
N GLY A 208 4.02 15.93 0.83
CA GLY A 208 5.35 15.46 1.18
C GLY A 208 5.78 14.28 0.31
N ALA A 209 4.94 13.24 0.22
CA ALA A 209 5.21 12.06 -0.59
C ALA A 209 5.42 12.41 -2.08
N SER A 210 4.57 13.25 -2.66
CA SER A 210 4.70 13.66 -4.08
C SER A 210 6.00 14.40 -4.35
N GLN A 211 6.38 15.34 -3.48
CA GLN A 211 7.66 16.05 -3.61
C GLN A 211 8.85 15.09 -3.60
N HIS A 212 8.82 14.08 -2.73
CA HIS A 212 9.92 13.12 -2.60
C HIS A 212 9.96 12.05 -3.69
N ILE A 213 8.80 11.63 -4.24
CA ILE A 213 8.76 10.73 -5.40
C ILE A 213 9.51 11.35 -6.56
N PHE A 214 9.19 12.58 -6.92
CA PHE A 214 9.81 13.25 -8.06
C PHE A 214 11.27 13.65 -7.83
N ALA A 215 11.63 14.01 -6.59
CA ALA A 215 12.99 14.43 -6.27
C ALA A 215 13.96 13.27 -6.01
N ARG A 216 13.45 12.08 -5.67
CA ARG A 216 14.26 10.93 -5.22
C ARG A 216 13.79 9.62 -5.84
N GLN A 217 13.78 9.54 -7.14
CA GLN A 217 13.58 8.28 -7.88
C GLN A 217 14.77 7.33 -7.67
N LEU A 218 14.53 6.03 -7.81
CA LEU A 218 15.62 5.07 -7.80
C LEU A 218 16.44 5.20 -9.07
N THR A 219 17.74 5.13 -8.94
CA THR A 219 18.67 5.05 -10.06
C THR A 219 18.72 3.61 -10.61
N ASP A 220 19.19 3.45 -11.85
CA ASP A 220 19.44 2.13 -12.44
C ASP A 220 20.43 1.31 -11.61
N ALA A 221 21.42 1.97 -10.99
CA ALA A 221 22.39 1.29 -10.12
C ALA A 221 21.70 0.73 -8.86
N GLU A 222 20.78 1.47 -8.26
CA GLU A 222 19.98 0.98 -7.13
C GLU A 222 19.06 -0.17 -7.56
N LEU A 223 18.39 -0.09 -8.70
CA LEU A 223 17.57 -1.18 -9.23
C LEU A 223 18.42 -2.44 -9.47
N LYS A 224 19.60 -2.33 -10.06
CA LYS A 224 20.56 -3.44 -10.28
C LYS A 224 21.05 -4.07 -8.96
N SER A 225 20.99 -3.33 -7.86
CA SER A 225 21.39 -3.84 -6.55
C SER A 225 20.31 -4.67 -5.85
N ILE A 226 19.07 -4.63 -6.32
CA ILE A 226 17.96 -5.43 -5.77
C ILE A 226 18.24 -6.91 -6.05
N LYS A 227 18.34 -7.73 -4.98
CA LYS A 227 18.57 -9.18 -5.06
C LYS A 227 17.33 -10.01 -4.73
N THR A 228 16.31 -9.37 -4.20
CA THR A 228 15.04 -10.02 -3.86
C THR A 228 14.33 -10.47 -5.15
N PRO A 229 13.85 -11.73 -5.22
CA PRO A 229 13.03 -12.19 -6.34
C PRO A 229 11.86 -11.23 -6.60
N THR A 230 11.80 -10.68 -7.82
CA THR A 230 10.90 -9.56 -8.14
C THR A 230 10.00 -9.88 -9.32
N VAL A 231 8.75 -9.44 -9.24
CA VAL A 231 7.84 -9.26 -10.38
C VAL A 231 7.45 -7.80 -10.51
N VAL A 232 7.46 -7.29 -11.72
CA VAL A 232 6.92 -5.98 -12.10
C VAL A 232 5.62 -6.23 -12.85
N ILE A 233 4.50 -5.78 -12.28
CA ILE A 233 3.15 -5.93 -12.85
C ILE A 233 2.71 -4.56 -13.34
N TRP A 234 2.18 -4.50 -14.58
CA TRP A 234 1.85 -3.19 -15.17
C TRP A 234 0.62 -3.28 -16.06
N GLY A 235 -0.31 -2.34 -15.89
CA GLY A 235 -1.44 -2.19 -16.78
C GLY A 235 -1.01 -1.69 -18.17
N ALA A 236 -1.45 -2.36 -19.23
CA ALA A 236 -1.10 -1.99 -20.61
C ALA A 236 -1.63 -0.60 -21.00
N GLY A 237 -2.75 -0.19 -20.41
CA GLY A 237 -3.41 1.08 -20.63
C GLY A 237 -3.20 2.12 -19.53
N ASP A 238 -2.18 1.94 -18.67
CA ASP A 238 -1.89 2.91 -17.60
C ASP A 238 -1.57 4.29 -18.19
N GLN A 239 -2.43 5.27 -17.90
CA GLN A 239 -2.29 6.64 -18.38
C GLN A 239 -1.61 7.55 -17.34
N LEU A 240 -1.38 7.06 -16.14
CA LEU A 240 -0.68 7.79 -15.10
C LEU A 240 0.82 7.56 -15.17
N LEU A 241 1.23 6.31 -15.27
CA LEU A 241 2.63 5.90 -15.39
C LEU A 241 2.78 5.05 -16.67
N PRO A 242 3.67 5.43 -17.60
CA PRO A 242 3.76 4.73 -18.88
C PRO A 242 4.32 3.31 -18.70
N ILE A 243 3.82 2.37 -19.48
CA ILE A 243 4.28 0.98 -19.52
C ILE A 243 5.78 0.85 -19.80
N SER A 244 6.38 1.84 -20.48
CA SER A 244 7.83 1.92 -20.70
C SER A 244 8.61 1.94 -19.39
N ASP A 245 8.08 2.60 -18.34
CA ASP A 245 8.72 2.68 -17.03
C ASP A 245 8.74 1.30 -16.36
N GLY A 246 7.61 0.59 -16.39
CA GLY A 246 7.54 -0.77 -15.88
C GLY A 246 8.51 -1.74 -16.57
N ARG A 247 8.60 -1.66 -17.90
CA ARG A 247 9.56 -2.47 -18.68
C ARG A 247 11.01 -2.10 -18.37
N HIS A 248 11.29 -0.80 -18.21
CA HIS A 248 12.63 -0.33 -17.87
C HIS A 248 13.01 -0.82 -16.46
N ILE A 249 12.18 -0.58 -15.45
CA ILE A 249 12.39 -1.03 -14.06
C ILE A 249 12.69 -2.54 -14.04
N ALA A 250 11.87 -3.34 -14.69
CA ALA A 250 12.07 -4.79 -14.73
C ALA A 250 13.40 -5.17 -15.42
N SER A 251 13.79 -4.46 -16.47
CA SER A 251 15.05 -4.72 -17.20
C SER A 251 16.30 -4.43 -16.36
N GLN A 252 16.18 -3.53 -15.37
CA GLN A 252 17.29 -3.15 -14.49
C GLN A 252 17.43 -4.07 -13.27
N ILE A 253 16.34 -4.71 -12.81
CA ILE A 253 16.38 -5.59 -11.63
C ILE A 253 16.80 -7.01 -12.06
N PRO A 254 17.93 -7.56 -11.57
CA PRO A 254 18.41 -8.87 -11.99
C PRO A 254 17.40 -9.98 -11.71
N GLY A 255 17.00 -10.73 -12.76
CA GLY A 255 16.04 -11.84 -12.66
C GLY A 255 14.59 -11.43 -12.46
N ALA A 256 14.27 -10.14 -12.54
CA ALA A 256 12.88 -9.70 -12.46
C ALA A 256 12.06 -10.20 -13.65
N ARG A 257 10.80 -10.58 -13.38
CA ARG A 257 9.82 -10.89 -14.41
C ARG A 257 8.90 -9.69 -14.63
N THR A 258 8.48 -9.49 -15.87
CA THR A 258 7.46 -8.48 -16.22
C THR A 258 6.16 -9.19 -16.54
N VAL A 259 5.06 -8.70 -15.97
CA VAL A 259 3.69 -9.11 -16.30
C VAL A 259 2.93 -7.87 -16.77
N ILE A 260 2.65 -7.81 -18.06
CA ILE A 260 1.78 -6.77 -18.63
C ILE A 260 0.35 -7.27 -18.57
N VAL A 261 -0.53 -6.47 -17.99
CA VAL A 261 -1.94 -6.81 -17.80
C VAL A 261 -2.75 -6.08 -18.88
N GLU A 262 -3.26 -6.85 -19.84
CA GLU A 262 -4.07 -6.31 -20.93
C GLU A 262 -5.43 -5.81 -20.43
N ASN A 263 -6.00 -4.81 -21.12
CA ASN A 263 -7.28 -4.16 -20.76
C ASN A 263 -7.30 -3.67 -19.31
N CYS A 264 -6.20 -3.10 -18.86
CA CYS A 264 -5.97 -2.65 -17.50
C CYS A 264 -5.32 -1.26 -17.51
N GLY A 265 -5.82 -0.36 -16.68
CA GLY A 265 -5.19 0.93 -16.40
C GLY A 265 -4.23 0.82 -15.21
N HIS A 266 -4.34 1.79 -14.27
CA HIS A 266 -3.37 1.98 -13.18
C HIS A 266 -3.56 1.08 -11.96
N ILE A 267 -4.68 0.33 -11.83
CA ILE A 267 -4.98 -0.46 -10.62
C ILE A 267 -5.32 -1.91 -10.98
N PRO A 268 -4.32 -2.75 -11.34
CA PRO A 268 -4.55 -4.15 -11.74
C PRO A 268 -5.29 -4.99 -10.72
N SER A 269 -5.10 -4.73 -9.44
CA SER A 269 -5.77 -5.42 -8.34
C SER A 269 -7.31 -5.24 -8.37
N ILE A 270 -7.80 -4.13 -8.93
CA ILE A 270 -9.21 -3.83 -9.11
C ILE A 270 -9.69 -4.17 -10.51
N GLU A 271 -8.94 -3.76 -11.54
CA GLU A 271 -9.38 -3.82 -12.94
C GLU A 271 -9.30 -5.23 -13.50
N GLN A 272 -8.23 -5.96 -13.17
CA GLN A 272 -7.96 -7.31 -13.65
C GLN A 272 -7.49 -8.22 -12.50
N PRO A 273 -8.32 -8.45 -11.47
CA PRO A 273 -7.90 -9.16 -10.26
C PRO A 273 -7.38 -10.58 -10.54
N ARG A 274 -7.92 -11.29 -11.53
CA ARG A 274 -7.42 -12.62 -11.90
C ARG A 274 -5.99 -12.59 -12.46
N ALA A 275 -5.68 -11.61 -13.32
CA ALA A 275 -4.33 -11.45 -13.87
C ALA A 275 -3.34 -11.04 -12.77
N PHE A 276 -3.74 -10.12 -11.90
CA PHE A 276 -2.96 -9.74 -10.72
C PHE A 276 -2.65 -10.95 -9.82
N LEU A 277 -3.67 -11.74 -9.45
CA LEU A 277 -3.51 -12.95 -8.64
C LEU A 277 -2.58 -13.97 -9.30
N GLY A 278 -2.70 -14.14 -10.62
CA GLY A 278 -1.81 -15.02 -11.40
C GLY A 278 -0.36 -14.55 -11.36
N ALA A 279 -0.11 -13.24 -11.43
CA ALA A 279 1.22 -12.65 -11.33
C ALA A 279 1.84 -12.87 -9.94
N ILE A 280 1.07 -12.61 -8.88
CA ILE A 280 1.50 -12.87 -7.49
C ILE A 280 1.74 -14.36 -7.27
N GLY A 281 0.82 -15.24 -7.70
CA GLY A 281 1.00 -16.70 -7.62
C GLY A 281 2.28 -17.13 -8.29
N GLY A 282 2.50 -16.71 -9.53
CA GLY A 282 3.71 -17.02 -10.27
C GLY A 282 5.01 -16.51 -9.62
N LEU A 283 4.97 -15.42 -8.84
CA LEU A 283 6.13 -14.94 -8.07
C LEU A 283 6.53 -15.92 -6.96
N VAL A 284 5.56 -16.51 -6.30
CA VAL A 284 5.76 -17.38 -5.13
C VAL A 284 5.63 -18.87 -5.46
N GLY A 285 5.58 -19.23 -6.74
CA GLY A 285 5.52 -20.63 -7.18
C GLY A 285 4.15 -21.28 -7.02
N LEU A 286 3.06 -20.51 -6.97
CA LEU A 286 1.67 -21.01 -6.91
C LEU A 286 0.95 -20.81 -8.24
N SER A 287 0.08 -21.76 -8.61
CA SER A 287 -0.84 -21.57 -9.73
C SER A 287 -2.01 -20.66 -9.34
N LEU A 288 -2.65 -20.03 -10.34
CA LEU A 288 -3.85 -19.23 -10.12
C LEU A 288 -4.99 -20.04 -9.46
N GLU A 289 -5.13 -21.32 -9.79
CA GLU A 289 -6.13 -22.21 -9.19
C GLU A 289 -5.97 -22.36 -7.68
N ASN A 290 -4.74 -22.24 -7.18
CA ASN A 290 -4.48 -22.24 -5.74
C ASN A 290 -4.94 -20.97 -5.01
N LEU A 291 -5.22 -19.90 -5.75
CA LEU A 291 -5.64 -18.58 -5.25
C LEU A 291 -7.11 -18.26 -5.60
N SER A 292 -7.72 -18.99 -6.52
CA SER A 292 -9.11 -18.77 -6.98
C SER A 292 -10.16 -19.45 -6.09
#